data_594de47c22c72dd7812941575b13e2a6
#
_entry.id   594de47c22c72dd7812941575b13e2a6
#
_cell.length_a   1.000
_cell.length_b   1.000
_cell.length_c   1.000
_cell.angle_alpha   90.00
_cell.angle_beta   90.00
_cell.angle_gamma   90.00
#
_symmetry.space_group_name_H-M   'P 1'
#
loop_
_entity.id
_entity.type
_entity.pdbx_description
1 polymer ?
#
loop_
_entity_poly.entity_id
_entity_poly.type
_entity_poly.pdbx_seq_one_letter_code
_entity_poly.pdbx_strand_id
1 'polypeptide(L)'
;MVSNPAIIDNGRSAVDRCVRRIYTRYLDALRDKGVTNDISVAPTLADLYQELLRDAEDHGDYMAEQIAGQMEMYVYGSYHTFAHRTNVDIKNERFVVYNTKKLGSGMKELGLHVCLNDVWNRMIDNSKKHVYTYFYIDEFHLLLHNRKITDFLVMIWKMARKWLGCPCGIMQNTEDLLRDDATRNILNTTSFIIMLSEEKMDRDNLQILLKLSDAQLKYITNNAKGHGLIYTGKIVLPFEFDFPKNTKLYALMTTSHDVKDAQFA
;
A
#
# COMPACT_ATOMS: atom_id res chain seq x y z
N MET A 1 3.17 13.59 8.81
CA MET A 1 2.74 14.96 8.91
C MET A 1 3.56 15.75 9.92
N VAL A 2 3.59 15.38 11.18
CA VAL A 2 4.42 16.06 12.20
C VAL A 2 5.81 15.43 12.20
N SER A 3 6.83 16.17 11.82
CA SER A 3 8.19 15.66 11.62
C SER A 3 9.12 15.86 12.81
N ASN A 4 8.75 16.67 13.80
CA ASN A 4 9.54 16.88 14.99
C ASN A 4 9.21 15.84 16.07
N PRO A 5 10.17 14.99 16.53
CA PRO A 5 9.91 13.95 17.52
C PRO A 5 9.32 14.48 18.84
N ALA A 6 9.78 15.63 19.34
CA ALA A 6 9.25 16.21 20.56
C ALA A 6 7.78 16.63 20.43
N ILE A 7 7.38 17.14 19.25
CA ILE A 7 5.98 17.47 18.97
C ILE A 7 5.15 16.19 18.86
N ILE A 8 5.71 15.13 18.25
CA ILE A 8 5.02 13.85 18.13
C ILE A 8 4.66 13.28 19.50
N ASP A 9 5.61 13.25 20.43
CA ASP A 9 5.39 12.64 21.74
C ASP A 9 4.49 13.49 22.65
N ASN A 10 4.73 14.79 22.72
CA ASN A 10 3.95 15.69 23.57
C ASN A 10 2.60 16.10 22.96
N GLY A 11 2.48 16.08 21.63
CA GLY A 11 1.26 16.45 20.91
C GLY A 11 0.21 15.34 20.80
N ARG A 12 0.56 14.08 21.14
CA ARG A 12 -0.40 12.96 21.06
C ARG A 12 -1.66 13.19 21.88
N SER A 13 -1.53 13.74 23.07
CA SER A 13 -2.68 14.03 23.97
C SER A 13 -3.61 15.10 23.37
N ALA A 14 -3.06 16.15 22.76
CA ALA A 14 -3.83 17.18 22.09
C ALA A 14 -4.61 16.60 20.88
N VAL A 15 -3.91 15.83 20.04
CA VAL A 15 -4.54 15.17 18.88
C VAL A 15 -5.64 14.18 19.33
N ASP A 16 -5.37 13.32 20.33
CA ASP A 16 -6.37 12.34 20.83
C ASP A 16 -7.61 13.07 21.36
N ARG A 17 -7.43 14.13 22.14
CA ARG A 17 -8.52 14.94 22.68
C ARG A 17 -9.38 15.57 21.57
N CYS A 18 -8.75 16.19 20.57
CA CYS A 18 -9.43 16.80 19.43
C CYS A 18 -10.14 15.75 18.57
N VAL A 19 -9.47 14.61 18.28
CA VAL A 19 -10.08 13.50 17.53
C VAL A 19 -11.33 12.97 18.26
N ARG A 20 -11.27 12.76 19.58
CA ARG A 20 -12.46 12.35 20.34
C ARG A 20 -13.61 13.31 20.22
N ARG A 21 -13.37 14.62 20.31
CA ARG A 21 -14.43 15.63 20.18
C ARG A 21 -15.10 15.63 18.80
N ILE A 22 -14.32 15.58 17.72
CA ILE A 22 -14.89 15.55 16.37
C ILE A 22 -15.64 14.23 16.11
N TYR A 23 -15.13 13.09 16.59
CA TYR A 23 -15.83 11.81 16.45
C TYR A 23 -17.07 11.70 17.34
N THR A 24 -17.08 12.28 18.54
CA THR A 24 -18.28 12.35 19.36
C THR A 24 -19.40 13.08 18.61
N ARG A 25 -19.12 14.27 18.07
CA ARG A 25 -20.08 15.01 17.25
C ARG A 25 -20.55 14.25 16.03
N TYR A 26 -19.65 13.51 15.37
CA TYR A 26 -20.00 12.65 14.24
C TYR A 26 -20.94 11.50 14.65
N LEU A 27 -20.62 10.80 15.73
CA LEU A 27 -21.43 9.68 16.22
C LEU A 27 -22.81 10.15 16.70
N ASP A 28 -22.90 11.32 17.32
CA ASP A 28 -24.18 11.91 17.71
C ASP A 28 -25.02 12.27 16.47
N ALA A 29 -24.42 12.87 15.45
CA ALA A 29 -25.10 13.16 14.17
C ALA A 29 -25.58 11.90 13.45
N LEU A 30 -24.84 10.78 13.52
CA LEU A 30 -25.29 9.49 12.99
C LEU A 30 -26.48 8.93 13.78
N ARG A 31 -26.44 9.05 15.12
CA ARG A 31 -27.51 8.60 16.02
C ARG A 31 -28.79 9.36 15.74
N ASP A 32 -28.70 10.69 15.59
CA ASP A 32 -29.86 11.54 15.31
C ASP A 32 -30.50 11.21 13.96
N LYS A 33 -29.69 10.81 12.97
CA LYS A 33 -30.15 10.35 11.66
C LYS A 33 -30.64 8.89 11.66
N GLY A 34 -30.41 8.10 12.70
CA GLY A 34 -30.73 6.69 12.77
C GLY A 34 -29.92 5.81 11.80
N VAL A 35 -28.70 6.25 11.41
CA VAL A 35 -27.80 5.54 10.48
C VAL A 35 -26.50 5.15 11.17
N THR A 36 -25.84 4.11 10.66
CA THR A 36 -24.57 3.63 11.21
C THR A 36 -23.34 4.23 10.52
N ASN A 37 -23.50 4.82 9.36
CA ASN A 37 -22.44 5.48 8.61
C ASN A 37 -23.03 6.52 7.64
N ASP A 38 -22.40 7.69 7.58
CA ASP A 38 -22.73 8.73 6.60
C ASP A 38 -21.45 9.49 6.21
N ILE A 39 -20.97 9.23 5.00
CA ILE A 39 -19.75 9.83 4.46
C ILE A 39 -19.90 11.37 4.34
N SER A 40 -21.12 11.86 4.16
CA SER A 40 -21.35 13.31 3.99
C SER A 40 -21.02 14.12 5.24
N VAL A 41 -21.04 13.51 6.41
CA VAL A 41 -20.73 14.14 7.71
C VAL A 41 -19.48 13.54 8.38
N ALA A 42 -18.79 12.61 7.70
CA ALA A 42 -17.59 11.98 8.25
C ALA A 42 -16.48 13.04 8.49
N PRO A 43 -15.75 12.95 9.62
CA PRO A 43 -14.65 13.85 9.91
C PRO A 43 -13.54 13.82 8.86
N THR A 44 -12.95 14.98 8.62
CA THR A 44 -11.84 15.18 7.68
C THR A 44 -10.60 15.72 8.41
N LEU A 45 -9.47 15.81 7.73
CA LEU A 45 -8.28 16.49 8.26
C LEU A 45 -8.53 17.98 8.49
N ALA A 46 -9.41 18.61 7.68
CA ALA A 46 -9.79 20.00 7.87
C ALA A 46 -10.57 20.20 9.19
N ASP A 47 -11.45 19.25 9.53
CA ASP A 47 -12.17 19.30 10.81
C ASP A 47 -11.21 19.16 12.00
N LEU A 48 -10.21 18.29 11.90
CA LEU A 48 -9.18 18.13 12.94
C LEU A 48 -8.33 19.41 13.08
N TYR A 49 -7.94 20.02 11.98
CA TYR A 49 -7.21 21.28 11.98
C TYR A 49 -7.98 22.38 12.72
N GLN A 50 -9.26 22.56 12.41
CA GLN A 50 -10.11 23.56 13.07
C GLN A 50 -10.29 23.26 14.55
N GLU A 51 -10.41 21.99 14.94
CA GLU A 51 -10.54 21.63 16.35
C GLU A 51 -9.25 21.85 17.13
N LEU A 52 -8.08 21.64 16.53
CA LEU A 52 -6.78 21.93 17.14
C LEU A 52 -6.60 23.43 17.36
N LEU A 53 -7.02 24.29 16.43
CA LEU A 53 -6.99 25.74 16.61
C LEU A 53 -7.90 26.19 17.76
N ARG A 54 -9.13 25.63 17.84
CA ARG A 54 -10.04 25.90 18.96
C ARG A 54 -9.45 25.45 20.30
N ASP A 55 -8.85 24.28 20.36
CA ASP A 55 -8.24 23.74 21.57
C ASP A 55 -7.08 24.65 22.04
N ALA A 56 -6.28 25.15 21.08
CA ALA A 56 -5.21 26.10 21.36
C ALA A 56 -5.76 27.45 21.93
N GLU A 57 -6.82 27.99 21.33
CA GLU A 57 -7.46 29.24 21.79
C GLU A 57 -8.14 29.09 23.16
N ASP A 58 -8.95 28.04 23.35
CA ASP A 58 -9.78 27.85 24.56
C ASP A 58 -8.96 27.43 25.79
N HIS A 59 -7.85 26.70 25.58
CA HIS A 59 -7.06 26.11 26.68
C HIS A 59 -5.61 26.60 26.73
N GLY A 60 -5.19 27.44 25.80
CA GLY A 60 -3.81 27.89 25.70
C GLY A 60 -2.84 26.73 25.37
N ASP A 61 -3.31 25.70 24.64
CA ASP A 61 -2.51 24.51 24.33
C ASP A 61 -1.55 24.81 23.18
N TYR A 62 -0.33 25.20 23.53
CA TYR A 62 0.75 25.47 22.58
C TYR A 62 1.06 24.29 21.65
N MET A 63 0.89 23.04 22.11
CA MET A 63 1.13 21.87 21.28
C MET A 63 0.05 21.70 20.21
N ALA A 64 -1.21 22.01 20.53
CA ALA A 64 -2.29 22.03 19.56
C ALA A 64 -2.03 23.06 18.45
N GLU A 65 -1.58 24.28 18.82
CA GLU A 65 -1.21 25.34 17.88
C GLU A 65 -0.07 24.90 16.95
N GLN A 66 1.01 24.33 17.52
CA GLN A 66 2.16 23.83 16.74
C GLN A 66 1.76 22.75 15.74
N ILE A 67 0.89 21.82 16.13
CA ILE A 67 0.42 20.75 15.25
C ILE A 67 -0.48 21.32 14.16
N ALA A 68 -1.39 22.24 14.50
CA ALA A 68 -2.23 22.93 13.53
C ALA A 68 -1.36 23.67 12.49
N GLY A 69 -0.35 24.43 12.91
CA GLY A 69 0.58 25.10 11.99
C GLY A 69 1.29 24.15 11.02
N GLN A 70 1.69 22.95 11.49
CA GLN A 70 2.27 21.93 10.60
C GLN A 70 1.24 21.28 9.67
N MET A 71 -0.03 21.23 10.05
CA MET A 71 -1.10 20.68 9.22
C MET A 71 -1.58 21.65 8.15
N GLU A 72 -1.32 22.94 8.27
CA GLU A 72 -1.85 23.98 7.38
C GLU A 72 -1.57 23.71 5.90
N MET A 73 -0.33 23.30 5.57
CA MET A 73 0.05 22.97 4.21
C MET A 73 -0.71 21.77 3.63
N TYR A 74 -1.20 20.88 4.49
CA TYR A 74 -1.99 19.69 4.10
C TYR A 74 -3.49 19.97 4.08
N VAL A 75 -3.96 21.08 4.64
CA VAL A 75 -5.39 21.43 4.70
C VAL A 75 -5.72 22.51 3.66
N TYR A 76 -4.92 23.57 3.60
CA TYR A 76 -5.14 24.73 2.72
C TYR A 76 -4.00 24.97 1.73
N GLY A 77 -2.82 24.40 1.97
CA GLY A 77 -1.64 24.59 1.14
C GLY A 77 -1.57 23.62 -0.05
N SER A 78 -0.38 23.49 -0.61
CA SER A 78 -0.11 22.69 -1.82
C SER A 78 -0.46 21.21 -1.71
N TYR A 79 -0.63 20.66 -0.51
CA TYR A 79 -0.89 19.26 -0.24
C TYR A 79 -2.31 18.96 0.24
N HIS A 80 -3.28 19.84 -0.04
CA HIS A 80 -4.66 19.74 0.46
C HIS A 80 -5.49 18.57 -0.10
N THR A 81 -4.98 17.83 -1.07
CA THR A 81 -5.71 16.77 -1.78
C THR A 81 -6.40 15.75 -0.85
N PHE A 82 -5.78 15.43 0.30
CA PHE A 82 -6.32 14.46 1.27
C PHE A 82 -7.04 15.09 2.47
N ALA A 83 -7.19 16.41 2.47
CA ALA A 83 -7.82 17.13 3.58
C ALA A 83 -9.35 17.06 3.54
N HIS A 84 -9.93 16.75 2.39
CA HIS A 84 -11.36 16.81 2.14
C HIS A 84 -12.00 15.44 2.05
N ARG A 85 -13.32 15.39 2.00
CA ARG A 85 -14.07 14.17 1.82
C ARG A 85 -13.76 13.50 0.49
N THR A 86 -13.77 12.17 0.50
CA THR A 86 -13.66 11.36 -0.71
C THR A 86 -14.73 11.77 -1.73
N ASN A 87 -14.32 12.03 -2.94
CA ASN A 87 -15.17 12.37 -4.08
C ASN A 87 -15.35 11.20 -5.06
N VAL A 88 -14.73 10.04 -4.77
CA VAL A 88 -14.84 8.83 -5.58
C VAL A 88 -15.34 7.69 -4.71
N ASP A 89 -16.49 7.11 -5.04
CA ASP A 89 -17.01 5.91 -4.39
C ASP A 89 -16.47 4.66 -5.10
N ILE A 90 -15.56 3.96 -4.45
CA ILE A 90 -14.98 2.71 -4.94
C ILE A 90 -15.39 1.48 -4.12
N LYS A 91 -16.33 1.64 -3.17
CA LYS A 91 -16.69 0.56 -2.24
C LYS A 91 -17.22 -0.69 -2.91
N ASN A 92 -17.99 -0.52 -3.99
CA ASN A 92 -18.62 -1.61 -4.71
C ASN A 92 -17.85 -2.05 -5.97
N GLU A 93 -16.73 -1.38 -6.26
CA GLU A 93 -15.93 -1.71 -7.44
C GLU A 93 -15.12 -2.98 -7.21
N ARG A 94 -15.23 -3.93 -8.15
CA ARG A 94 -14.49 -5.20 -8.09
C ARG A 94 -13.01 -5.05 -8.47
N PHE A 95 -12.70 -4.07 -9.29
CA PHE A 95 -11.35 -3.80 -9.76
C PHE A 95 -11.01 -2.32 -9.55
N VAL A 96 -9.96 -2.06 -8.78
CA VAL A 96 -9.52 -0.70 -8.44
C VAL A 96 -8.02 -0.59 -8.68
N VAL A 97 -7.61 0.49 -9.31
CA VAL A 97 -6.19 0.83 -9.55
C VAL A 97 -5.87 2.15 -8.86
N TYR A 98 -4.91 2.12 -7.92
CA TYR A 98 -4.38 3.32 -7.28
C TYR A 98 -3.16 3.82 -8.07
N ASN A 99 -3.34 4.86 -8.87
CA ASN A 99 -2.22 5.47 -9.61
C ASN A 99 -1.54 6.54 -8.76
N THR A 100 -0.42 6.21 -8.16
CA THR A 100 0.36 7.09 -7.29
C THR A 100 1.40 7.95 -8.05
N LYS A 101 1.51 7.79 -9.37
CA LYS A 101 2.53 8.47 -10.20
C LYS A 101 2.45 10.00 -10.14
N LYS A 102 1.23 10.54 -10.00
CA LYS A 102 0.99 11.99 -9.94
C LYS A 102 1.15 12.59 -8.53
N LEU A 103 1.38 11.76 -7.52
CA LEU A 103 1.66 12.25 -6.17
C LEU A 103 3.07 12.83 -6.13
N GLY A 104 3.20 14.11 -5.85
CA GLY A 104 4.50 14.75 -5.62
C GLY A 104 5.22 14.11 -4.42
N SER A 105 6.54 14.29 -4.34
CA SER A 105 7.38 13.67 -3.30
C SER A 105 6.87 13.92 -1.87
N GLY A 106 6.38 15.13 -1.57
CA GLY A 106 5.83 15.47 -0.26
C GLY A 106 4.50 14.81 0.10
N MET A 107 3.75 14.29 -0.90
CA MET A 107 2.47 13.61 -0.72
C MET A 107 2.56 12.10 -0.85
N LYS A 108 3.67 11.58 -1.35
CA LYS A 108 3.80 10.16 -1.71
C LYS A 108 3.61 9.26 -0.49
N GLU A 109 4.24 9.58 0.64
CA GLU A 109 4.12 8.78 1.87
C GLU A 109 2.67 8.76 2.38
N LEU A 110 2.04 9.93 2.48
CA LEU A 110 0.65 10.04 2.93
C LEU A 110 -0.31 9.31 1.98
N GLY A 111 -0.15 9.54 0.68
CA GLY A 111 -1.02 8.90 -0.32
C GLY A 111 -0.89 7.38 -0.33
N LEU A 112 0.33 6.84 -0.22
CA LEU A 112 0.55 5.41 -0.09
C LEU A 112 -0.11 4.85 1.18
N HIS A 113 0.00 5.57 2.30
CA HIS A 113 -0.63 5.15 3.55
C HIS A 113 -2.17 5.11 3.43
N VAL A 114 -2.76 6.10 2.77
CA VAL A 114 -4.21 6.13 2.49
C VAL A 114 -4.62 4.95 1.60
N CYS A 115 -3.89 4.68 0.51
CA CYS A 115 -4.18 3.55 -0.37
C CYS A 115 -4.08 2.21 0.36
N LEU A 116 -3.02 1.99 1.14
CA LEU A 116 -2.82 0.75 1.89
C LEU A 116 -3.88 0.57 2.98
N ASN A 117 -4.31 1.65 3.64
CA ASN A 117 -5.42 1.61 4.59
C ASN A 117 -6.74 1.24 3.92
N ASP A 118 -7.03 1.76 2.73
CA ASP A 118 -8.23 1.39 1.99
C ASP A 118 -8.20 -0.10 1.60
N VAL A 119 -7.08 -0.59 1.09
CA VAL A 119 -6.88 -2.02 0.80
C VAL A 119 -7.10 -2.88 2.06
N TRP A 120 -6.55 -2.47 3.19
CA TRP A 120 -6.71 -3.16 4.47
C TRP A 120 -8.17 -3.23 4.91
N ASN A 121 -8.87 -2.10 4.90
CA ASN A 121 -10.28 -2.04 5.29
C ASN A 121 -11.15 -2.87 4.34
N ARG A 122 -10.91 -2.79 3.04
CA ARG A 122 -11.59 -3.57 2.02
C ARG A 122 -11.39 -5.08 2.22
N MET A 123 -10.16 -5.50 2.54
CA MET A 123 -9.85 -6.89 2.83
C MET A 123 -10.65 -7.40 4.04
N ILE A 124 -10.73 -6.62 5.11
CA ILE A 124 -11.55 -6.96 6.29
C ILE A 124 -13.03 -7.06 5.93
N ASP A 125 -13.57 -6.08 5.20
CA ASP A 125 -14.99 -6.05 4.86
C ASP A 125 -15.38 -7.16 3.87
N ASN A 126 -14.52 -7.47 2.90
CA ASN A 126 -14.71 -8.59 2.00
C ASN A 126 -14.66 -9.93 2.73
N SER A 127 -13.77 -10.09 3.71
CA SER A 127 -13.66 -11.33 4.48
C SER A 127 -14.92 -11.66 5.26
N LYS A 128 -15.64 -10.66 5.78
CA LYS A 128 -16.96 -10.83 6.43
C LYS A 128 -18.01 -11.40 5.47
N LYS A 129 -17.82 -11.18 4.15
CA LYS A 129 -18.67 -11.69 3.07
C LYS A 129 -18.12 -12.98 2.46
N HIS A 130 -17.05 -13.56 3.02
CA HIS A 130 -16.31 -14.71 2.47
C HIS A 130 -15.75 -14.48 1.06
N VAL A 131 -15.37 -13.24 0.74
CA VAL A 131 -14.78 -12.85 -0.55
C VAL A 131 -13.29 -12.63 -0.37
N TYR A 132 -12.49 -13.24 -1.27
CA TYR A 132 -11.04 -13.01 -1.32
C TYR A 132 -10.72 -11.63 -1.88
N THR A 133 -9.69 -10.99 -1.32
CA THR A 133 -9.14 -9.73 -1.81
C THR A 133 -7.73 -9.96 -2.34
N TYR A 134 -7.58 -9.88 -3.65
CA TYR A 134 -6.26 -9.91 -4.29
C TYR A 134 -5.78 -8.47 -4.45
N PHE A 135 -4.54 -8.20 -4.06
CA PHE A 135 -3.95 -6.90 -4.33
C PHE A 135 -2.49 -7.05 -4.74
N TYR A 136 -2.15 -6.33 -5.78
CA TYR A 136 -0.85 -6.37 -6.42
C TYR A 136 -0.15 -5.02 -6.23
N ILE A 137 1.09 -5.06 -5.86
CA ILE A 137 1.94 -3.88 -5.69
C ILE A 137 3.09 -4.00 -6.67
N ASP A 138 3.04 -3.19 -7.71
CA ASP A 138 4.12 -3.06 -8.68
C ASP A 138 5.25 -2.20 -8.11
N GLU A 139 6.49 -2.46 -8.51
CA GLU A 139 7.71 -1.83 -7.97
C GLU A 139 7.73 -1.85 -6.42
N PHE A 140 7.40 -3.02 -5.86
CA PHE A 140 7.22 -3.21 -4.42
C PHE A 140 8.41 -2.72 -3.59
N HIS A 141 9.63 -2.85 -4.10
CA HIS A 141 10.85 -2.40 -3.46
C HIS A 141 10.83 -0.90 -3.09
N LEU A 142 10.17 -0.05 -3.89
CA LEU A 142 10.08 1.38 -3.61
C LEU A 142 9.34 1.70 -2.30
N LEU A 143 8.46 0.81 -1.87
CA LEU A 143 7.72 0.95 -0.62
C LEU A 143 8.55 0.56 0.61
N LEU A 144 9.54 -0.29 0.43
CA LEU A 144 10.37 -0.83 1.49
C LEU A 144 11.41 0.19 2.02
N HIS A 145 11.62 1.31 1.33
CA HIS A 145 12.50 2.38 1.80
C HIS A 145 11.92 3.23 2.94
N ASN A 146 10.60 3.19 3.13
CA ASN A 146 9.93 3.91 4.22
C ASN A 146 9.57 2.95 5.35
N ARG A 147 10.18 3.14 6.52
CA ARG A 147 10.00 2.24 7.68
C ARG A 147 8.54 2.07 8.10
N LYS A 148 7.76 3.15 8.15
CA LYS A 148 6.34 3.08 8.55
C LYS A 148 5.50 2.29 7.57
N ILE A 149 5.77 2.46 6.27
CA ILE A 149 5.09 1.72 5.20
C ILE A 149 5.51 0.25 5.26
N THR A 150 6.80 -0.03 5.44
CA THR A 150 7.32 -1.40 5.59
C THR A 150 6.68 -2.12 6.77
N ASP A 151 6.62 -1.50 7.95
CA ASP A 151 5.99 -2.08 9.12
C ASP A 151 4.50 -2.39 8.90
N PHE A 152 3.79 -1.51 8.19
CA PHE A 152 2.40 -1.73 7.81
C PHE A 152 2.25 -2.88 6.79
N LEU A 153 3.12 -2.97 5.80
CA LEU A 153 3.16 -4.09 4.84
C LEU A 153 3.45 -5.42 5.54
N VAL A 154 4.41 -5.45 6.48
CA VAL A 154 4.69 -6.64 7.29
C VAL A 154 3.44 -7.09 8.05
N MET A 155 2.70 -6.15 8.64
CA MET A 155 1.43 -6.45 9.30
C MET A 155 0.42 -7.05 8.31
N ILE A 156 0.25 -6.44 7.14
CA ILE A 156 -0.67 -6.95 6.11
C ILE A 156 -0.30 -8.38 5.73
N TRP A 157 0.98 -8.66 5.38
CA TRP A 157 1.43 -10.00 4.99
C TRP A 157 1.16 -11.04 6.06
N LYS A 158 1.45 -10.72 7.33
CA LYS A 158 1.19 -11.62 8.46
C LYS A 158 -0.29 -11.90 8.68
N MET A 159 -1.15 -10.91 8.43
CA MET A 159 -2.58 -10.98 8.73
C MET A 159 -3.44 -11.37 7.53
N ALA A 160 -2.91 -11.32 6.31
CA ALA A 160 -3.64 -11.54 5.06
C ALA A 160 -4.46 -12.83 5.07
N ARG A 161 -3.84 -13.95 5.48
CA ARG A 161 -4.52 -15.25 5.55
C ARG A 161 -5.78 -15.22 6.42
N LYS A 162 -5.74 -14.51 7.56
CA LYS A 162 -6.89 -14.39 8.46
C LYS A 162 -8.06 -13.66 7.80
N TRP A 163 -7.77 -12.72 6.93
CA TRP A 163 -8.76 -11.85 6.30
C TRP A 163 -9.00 -12.17 4.83
N LEU A 164 -8.70 -13.39 4.39
CA LEU A 164 -8.85 -13.83 2.99
C LEU A 164 -8.16 -12.90 2.00
N GLY A 165 -7.04 -12.31 2.40
CA GLY A 165 -6.21 -11.45 1.58
C GLY A 165 -5.12 -12.24 0.84
N CYS A 166 -4.85 -11.85 -0.39
CA CYS A 166 -3.79 -12.40 -1.23
C CYS A 166 -2.86 -11.25 -1.70
N PRO A 167 -1.92 -10.81 -0.84
CA PRO A 167 -0.94 -9.80 -1.23
C PRO A 167 0.06 -10.38 -2.24
N CYS A 168 0.41 -9.59 -3.25
CA CYS A 168 1.41 -9.89 -4.25
C CYS A 168 2.32 -8.67 -4.45
N GLY A 169 3.60 -8.78 -4.11
CA GLY A 169 4.63 -7.80 -4.41
C GLY A 169 5.37 -8.19 -5.69
N ILE A 170 5.48 -7.27 -6.63
CA ILE A 170 6.22 -7.43 -7.88
C ILE A 170 7.44 -6.52 -7.80
N MET A 171 8.62 -7.06 -8.04
CA MET A 171 9.87 -6.32 -7.91
C MET A 171 10.94 -6.84 -8.87
N GLN A 172 11.94 -6.02 -9.12
CA GLN A 172 13.05 -6.34 -10.01
C GLN A 172 14.36 -6.59 -9.26
N ASN A 173 14.44 -6.23 -7.98
CA ASN A 173 15.65 -6.33 -7.16
C ASN A 173 15.33 -7.02 -5.83
N THR A 174 16.06 -8.08 -5.50
CA THR A 174 15.89 -8.86 -4.27
C THR A 174 16.65 -8.30 -3.07
N GLU A 175 17.64 -7.42 -3.27
CA GLU A 175 18.46 -6.86 -2.19
C GLU A 175 17.61 -6.14 -1.15
N ASP A 176 16.59 -5.40 -1.59
CA ASP A 176 15.72 -4.66 -0.69
C ASP A 176 14.93 -5.55 0.27
N LEU A 177 14.61 -6.80 -0.14
CA LEU A 177 13.98 -7.79 0.74
C LEU A 177 14.95 -8.39 1.76
N LEU A 178 16.24 -8.32 1.49
CA LEU A 178 17.28 -8.88 2.37
C LEU A 178 17.89 -7.84 3.30
N ARG A 179 17.57 -6.56 3.13
CA ARG A 179 18.19 -5.41 3.79
C ARG A 179 18.06 -5.46 5.30
N ASP A 180 16.90 -5.80 5.83
CA ASP A 180 16.63 -5.83 7.26
C ASP A 180 15.65 -6.94 7.67
N ASP A 181 15.45 -7.14 8.96
CA ASP A 181 14.58 -8.19 9.49
C ASP A 181 13.09 -7.95 9.18
N ALA A 182 12.65 -6.69 9.02
CA ALA A 182 11.27 -6.40 8.70
C ALA A 182 10.96 -6.82 7.26
N THR A 183 11.84 -6.50 6.31
CA THR A 183 11.69 -6.89 4.91
C THR A 183 11.82 -8.40 4.72
N ARG A 184 12.76 -9.06 5.43
CA ARG A 184 12.87 -10.53 5.47
C ARG A 184 11.60 -11.21 6.00
N ASN A 185 10.89 -10.60 6.95
CA ASN A 185 9.62 -11.14 7.44
C ASN A 185 8.54 -11.23 6.35
N ILE A 186 8.50 -10.31 5.41
CA ILE A 186 7.59 -10.37 4.25
C ILE A 186 7.90 -11.63 3.45
N LEU A 187 9.16 -11.85 3.13
CA LEU A 187 9.60 -13.01 2.36
C LEU A 187 9.29 -14.33 3.09
N ASN A 188 9.60 -14.41 4.39
CA ASN A 188 9.39 -15.61 5.21
C ASN A 188 7.90 -15.97 5.37
N THR A 189 7.01 -15.00 5.27
CA THR A 189 5.55 -15.20 5.34
C THR A 189 4.89 -15.40 3.98
N THR A 190 5.65 -15.21 2.89
CA THR A 190 5.19 -15.41 1.52
C THR A 190 5.09 -16.90 1.20
N SER A 191 3.94 -17.36 0.73
CA SER A 191 3.69 -18.78 0.40
C SER A 191 4.20 -19.18 -0.96
N PHE A 192 4.24 -18.26 -1.92
CA PHE A 192 4.67 -18.49 -3.29
C PHE A 192 5.66 -17.42 -3.73
N ILE A 193 6.78 -17.83 -4.31
CA ILE A 193 7.75 -16.93 -4.94
C ILE A 193 7.91 -17.36 -6.38
N ILE A 194 7.61 -16.48 -7.31
CA ILE A 194 7.81 -16.70 -8.74
C ILE A 194 9.07 -15.94 -9.13
N MET A 195 10.07 -16.68 -9.58
CA MET A 195 11.35 -16.15 -10.04
C MET A 195 11.41 -16.29 -11.55
N LEU A 196 11.57 -15.17 -12.24
CA LEU A 196 11.79 -15.13 -13.68
C LEU A 196 13.28 -15.08 -14.01
N SER A 197 13.66 -14.59 -15.20
CA SER A 197 15.08 -14.41 -15.53
C SER A 197 15.66 -13.29 -14.65
N GLU A 198 16.69 -13.62 -13.88
CA GLU A 198 17.31 -12.76 -12.88
C GLU A 198 18.73 -12.38 -13.24
N GLU A 199 19.18 -11.20 -12.79
CA GLU A 199 20.59 -10.82 -12.86
C GLU A 199 21.45 -11.64 -11.93
N LYS A 200 22.78 -11.68 -12.18
CA LYS A 200 23.71 -12.56 -11.44
C LYS A 200 23.63 -12.36 -9.91
N MET A 201 23.61 -11.12 -9.47
CA MET A 201 23.64 -10.78 -8.03
C MET A 201 22.35 -11.24 -7.33
N ASP A 202 21.19 -11.01 -7.95
CA ASP A 202 19.91 -11.46 -7.43
C ASP A 202 19.80 -12.98 -7.40
N ARG A 203 20.32 -13.68 -8.40
CA ARG A 203 20.40 -15.15 -8.41
C ARG A 203 21.20 -15.71 -7.25
N ASP A 204 22.36 -15.14 -6.97
CA ASP A 204 23.24 -15.58 -5.88
C ASP A 204 22.53 -15.37 -4.52
N ASN A 205 21.84 -14.27 -4.35
CA ASN A 205 21.01 -13.99 -3.17
C ASN A 205 19.86 -15.01 -3.03
N LEU A 206 19.13 -15.28 -4.10
CA LEU A 206 18.02 -16.24 -4.12
C LEU A 206 18.51 -17.67 -3.90
N GLN A 207 19.69 -18.02 -4.44
CA GLN A 207 20.30 -19.33 -4.21
C GLN A 207 20.53 -19.60 -2.73
N ILE A 208 21.15 -18.64 -2.04
CA ILE A 208 21.44 -18.76 -0.61
C ILE A 208 20.15 -18.83 0.20
N LEU A 209 19.22 -17.92 -0.10
CA LEU A 209 17.98 -17.72 0.66
C LEU A 209 17.04 -18.91 0.55
N LEU A 210 16.82 -19.39 -0.67
CA LEU A 210 15.88 -20.48 -0.97
C LEU A 210 16.56 -21.85 -1.10
N LYS A 211 17.89 -21.91 -0.90
CA LYS A 211 18.71 -23.12 -1.01
C LYS A 211 18.55 -23.81 -2.37
N LEU A 212 18.59 -23.01 -3.43
CA LEU A 212 18.47 -23.53 -4.80
C LEU A 212 19.72 -24.29 -5.22
N SER A 213 19.55 -25.40 -5.92
CA SER A 213 20.66 -26.13 -6.54
C SER A 213 21.13 -25.42 -7.83
N ASP A 214 22.37 -25.72 -8.26
CA ASP A 214 22.91 -25.19 -9.53
C ASP A 214 22.08 -25.60 -10.75
N ALA A 215 21.42 -26.74 -10.68
CA ALA A 215 20.51 -27.20 -11.73
C ALA A 215 19.25 -26.33 -11.80
N GLN A 216 18.70 -25.91 -10.65
CA GLN A 216 17.55 -25.03 -10.58
C GLN A 216 17.88 -23.60 -11.03
N LEU A 217 19.08 -23.11 -10.68
CA LEU A 217 19.52 -21.78 -11.12
C LEU A 217 19.52 -21.59 -12.64
N LYS A 218 19.73 -22.66 -13.41
CA LYS A 218 19.69 -22.60 -14.87
C LYS A 218 18.35 -22.10 -15.40
N TYR A 219 17.25 -22.35 -14.68
CA TYR A 219 15.90 -21.93 -15.09
C TYR A 219 15.61 -20.44 -14.86
N ILE A 220 16.46 -19.73 -14.14
CA ILE A 220 16.38 -18.28 -13.94
C ILE A 220 17.61 -17.55 -14.49
N THR A 221 18.44 -18.25 -15.30
CA THR A 221 19.65 -17.70 -15.90
C THR A 221 19.45 -17.55 -17.41
N ASN A 222 19.31 -16.30 -17.88
CA ASN A 222 19.20 -15.97 -19.30
C ASN A 222 18.13 -16.78 -20.06
N ASN A 223 17.04 -17.10 -19.41
CA ASN A 223 15.95 -17.83 -20.02
C ASN A 223 15.06 -16.94 -20.89
N ALA A 224 14.28 -17.59 -21.76
CA ALA A 224 13.26 -16.92 -22.54
C ALA A 224 12.18 -16.29 -21.64
N LYS A 225 11.50 -15.27 -22.16
CA LYS A 225 10.37 -14.64 -21.44
C LYS A 225 9.30 -15.70 -21.14
N GLY A 226 8.76 -15.65 -19.91
CA GLY A 226 7.73 -16.58 -19.47
C GLY A 226 8.26 -17.87 -18.82
N HIS A 227 9.58 -18.03 -18.72
CA HIS A 227 10.20 -19.18 -18.06
C HIS A 227 10.75 -18.79 -16.69
N GLY A 228 10.78 -19.74 -15.76
CA GLY A 228 11.29 -19.48 -14.42
C GLY A 228 11.11 -20.61 -13.43
N LEU A 229 11.14 -20.26 -12.14
CA LEU A 229 10.91 -21.15 -11.02
C LEU A 229 9.76 -20.65 -10.15
N ILE A 230 8.96 -21.58 -9.65
CA ILE A 230 7.98 -21.34 -8.59
C ILE A 230 8.45 -22.04 -7.32
N TYR A 231 8.67 -21.27 -6.25
CA TYR A 231 8.92 -21.77 -4.92
C TYR A 231 7.63 -21.73 -4.10
N THR A 232 7.29 -22.86 -3.43
CA THR A 232 6.05 -22.99 -2.64
C THR A 232 6.32 -23.25 -1.15
N GLY A 233 7.46 -22.80 -0.63
CA GLY A 233 7.89 -23.03 0.76
C GLY A 233 8.51 -24.40 1.03
N LYS A 234 8.29 -25.39 0.17
CA LYS A 234 8.87 -26.75 0.29
C LYS A 234 9.41 -27.30 -1.04
N ILE A 235 8.82 -26.88 -2.13
CA ILE A 235 9.09 -27.44 -3.46
C ILE A 235 9.45 -26.27 -4.37
N VAL A 236 10.45 -26.49 -5.21
CA VAL A 236 10.85 -25.59 -6.28
C VAL A 236 10.57 -26.30 -7.61
N LEU A 237 9.69 -25.74 -8.40
CA LEU A 237 9.27 -26.30 -9.69
C LEU A 237 9.66 -25.34 -10.82
N PRO A 238 10.29 -25.83 -11.88
CA PRO A 238 10.45 -25.06 -13.10
C PRO A 238 9.08 -24.91 -13.80
N PHE A 239 8.90 -23.78 -14.46
CA PHE A 239 7.73 -23.55 -15.31
C PHE A 239 8.13 -22.88 -16.62
N GLU A 240 7.33 -23.13 -17.63
CA GLU A 240 7.41 -22.52 -18.95
C GLU A 240 6.00 -22.08 -19.32
N PHE A 241 5.83 -20.82 -19.63
CA PHE A 241 4.55 -20.26 -20.00
C PHE A 241 4.70 -19.28 -21.16
N ASP A 242 4.28 -19.73 -22.35
CA ASP A 242 4.20 -18.91 -23.54
C ASP A 242 2.81 -18.25 -23.61
N PHE A 243 2.76 -16.95 -23.34
CA PHE A 243 1.52 -16.21 -23.44
C PHE A 243 1.07 -16.15 -24.91
N PRO A 244 -0.18 -16.50 -25.23
CA PRO A 244 -0.69 -16.50 -26.63
C PRO A 244 -0.65 -15.10 -27.24
N LYS A 245 0.29 -14.89 -28.18
CA LYS A 245 0.54 -13.56 -28.79
C LYS A 245 -0.59 -13.10 -29.74
N ASN A 246 -1.42 -14.02 -30.22
CA ASN A 246 -2.54 -13.75 -31.12
C ASN A 246 -3.84 -13.34 -30.37
N THR A 247 -3.75 -12.97 -29.11
CA THR A 247 -4.89 -12.60 -28.30
C THR A 247 -5.01 -11.07 -28.13
N LYS A 248 -6.24 -10.57 -28.03
CA LYS A 248 -6.51 -9.16 -27.70
C LYS A 248 -5.88 -8.78 -26.35
N LEU A 249 -5.83 -9.72 -25.40
CA LEU A 249 -5.23 -9.48 -24.09
C LEU A 249 -3.73 -9.24 -24.22
N TYR A 250 -3.01 -10.04 -25.03
CA TYR A 250 -1.59 -9.83 -25.29
C TYR A 250 -1.32 -8.43 -25.86
N ALA A 251 -2.14 -8.03 -26.83
CA ALA A 251 -2.00 -6.73 -27.48
C ALA A 251 -2.23 -5.55 -26.51
N LEU A 252 -3.17 -5.69 -25.57
CA LEU A 252 -3.42 -4.68 -24.53
C LEU A 252 -2.30 -4.61 -23.47
N MET A 253 -1.67 -5.74 -23.16
CA MET A 253 -0.68 -5.84 -22.09
C MET A 253 0.76 -5.62 -22.57
N THR A 254 1.05 -5.85 -23.87
CA THR A 254 2.41 -5.71 -24.38
C THR A 254 2.90 -4.27 -24.33
N THR A 255 4.16 -4.09 -23.95
CA THR A 255 4.89 -2.81 -24.02
C THR A 255 5.68 -2.65 -25.33
N SER A 256 5.71 -3.68 -26.19
CA SER A 256 6.40 -3.65 -27.47
C SER A 256 5.70 -2.71 -28.44
N HIS A 257 6.42 -1.72 -28.96
CA HIS A 257 5.89 -0.73 -29.91
C HIS A 257 5.43 -1.38 -31.21
N ASP A 258 6.18 -2.36 -31.72
CA ASP A 258 5.90 -3.04 -32.99
C ASP A 258 4.52 -3.72 -33.05
N VAL A 259 3.98 -4.15 -31.90
CA VAL A 259 2.68 -4.83 -31.83
C VAL A 259 1.54 -3.82 -31.64
N LYS A 260 1.80 -2.66 -31.01
CA LYS A 260 0.78 -1.61 -30.82
C LYS A 260 0.47 -0.89 -32.13
N ASP A 261 1.49 -0.60 -32.94
CA ASP A 261 1.32 0.11 -34.19
C ASP A 261 0.58 -0.73 -35.26
N ALA A 262 0.74 -2.05 -35.23
CA ALA A 262 0.03 -2.96 -36.14
C ALA A 262 -1.47 -3.15 -35.86
N GLN A 263 -1.98 -2.69 -34.72
CA GLN A 263 -3.40 -2.85 -34.35
C GLN A 263 -4.23 -1.56 -34.42
N PHE A 264 -3.57 -0.41 -34.58
CA PHE A 264 -4.22 0.89 -34.77
C PHE A 264 -4.09 1.41 -36.21
N ALA A 265 -3.48 0.63 -37.11
CA ALA A 265 -3.48 0.80 -38.56
C ALA A 265 -4.56 -0.06 -39.20
#